data_cf175cffca0b381bfe7c3b9e22bae8a6
#
_entry.id   cf175cffca0b381bfe7c3b9e22bae8a6
#
_cell.length_a   1.000
_cell.length_b   1.000
_cell.length_c   1.000
_cell.angle_alpha   90.00
_cell.angle_beta   90.00
_cell.angle_gamma   90.00
#
_symmetry.space_group_name_H-M   'P 1'
#
loop_
_entity.id
_entity.type
_entity.pdbx_description
1 polymer ?
#
loop_
_entity_poly.entity_id
_entity_poly.type
_entity_poly.pdbx_seq_one_letter_code
_entity_poly.pdbx_strand_id
1 'polypeptide(L)' 'MVVAELQTKVEKYETKASRCEQQARDAADKAEQSFYQVLAGYYGSLAKDFRKILEKRLIA' A
#
# COMPACT_ATOMS: atom_id res chain seq x y z
N MET A 1 17.17 5.42 -5.53
CA MET A 1 16.31 4.47 -6.24
C MET A 1 16.06 4.91 -7.66
N VAL A 2 16.10 3.98 -8.59
CA VAL A 2 15.72 4.29 -9.98
C VAL A 2 14.20 4.28 -10.13
N VAL A 3 13.72 4.94 -11.18
CA VAL A 3 12.27 5.08 -11.44
C VAL A 3 11.57 3.71 -11.50
N ALA A 4 12.15 2.73 -12.19
CA ALA A 4 11.56 1.40 -12.31
C ALA A 4 11.36 0.72 -10.96
N GLU A 5 12.32 0.87 -10.04
CA GLU A 5 12.20 0.33 -8.68
C GLU A 5 11.09 1.00 -7.90
N LEU A 6 10.95 2.33 -8.05
CA LEU A 6 9.89 3.08 -7.39
C LEU A 6 8.51 2.66 -7.91
N GLN A 7 8.37 2.48 -9.23
CA GLN A 7 7.13 2.01 -9.83
C GLN A 7 6.76 0.63 -9.31
N THR A 8 7.73 -0.28 -9.22
CA THR A 8 7.51 -1.63 -8.69
C THR A 8 7.05 -1.59 -7.24
N LYS A 9 7.67 -0.73 -6.42
CA LYS A 9 7.29 -0.61 -5.01
C LYS A 9 5.89 -0.01 -4.84
N VAL A 10 5.54 1.00 -5.62
CA VAL A 10 4.19 1.56 -5.62
C VAL A 10 3.16 0.48 -5.91
N GLU A 11 3.35 -0.27 -6.99
CA GLU A 11 2.44 -1.35 -7.37
C GLU A 11 2.34 -2.43 -6.30
N LYS A 12 3.48 -2.83 -5.75
CA LYS A 12 3.56 -3.85 -4.70
C LYS A 12 2.73 -3.45 -3.49
N TYR A 13 2.93 -2.23 -2.99
CA TYR A 13 2.24 -1.80 -1.78
C TYR A 13 0.78 -1.45 -2.02
N GLU A 14 0.42 -0.95 -3.20
CA GLU A 14 -0.99 -0.79 -3.57
C GLU A 14 -1.70 -2.14 -3.60
N THR A 15 -1.07 -3.17 -4.15
CA THR A 15 -1.60 -4.52 -4.16
C THR A 15 -1.76 -5.08 -2.75
N LYS A 16 -0.75 -4.90 -1.90
CA LYS A 16 -0.82 -5.35 -0.51
C LYS A 16 -1.94 -4.65 0.26
N ALA A 17 -2.10 -3.34 0.06
CA ALA A 17 -3.17 -2.58 0.70
C ALA A 17 -4.54 -3.10 0.26
N SER A 18 -4.74 -3.33 -1.04
CA SER A 18 -6.00 -3.85 -1.56
C SER A 18 -6.32 -5.24 -0.99
N ARG A 19 -5.32 -6.11 -0.90
CA ARG A 19 -5.51 -7.44 -0.31
C ARG A 19 -5.89 -7.37 1.16
N CYS A 20 -5.24 -6.46 1.92
CA CYS A 20 -5.58 -6.28 3.32
C CYS A 20 -7.00 -5.73 3.49
N GLU A 21 -7.42 -4.80 2.64
CA GLU A 21 -8.80 -4.29 2.64
C GLU A 21 -9.79 -5.43 2.40
N GLN A 22 -9.51 -6.31 1.45
CA GLN A 22 -10.36 -7.46 1.16
C GLN A 22 -10.41 -8.41 2.35
N GLN A 23 -9.26 -8.70 2.96
CA GLN A 23 -9.18 -9.55 4.14
C GLN A 23 -9.94 -8.94 5.32
N ALA A 24 -9.90 -7.61 5.48
CA ALA A 24 -10.69 -6.94 6.51
C ALA A 24 -12.19 -7.13 6.29
N ARG A 25 -12.65 -7.02 5.04
CA ARG A 25 -14.06 -7.25 4.72
C ARG A 25 -14.50 -8.69 4.98
N ASP A 26 -13.60 -9.64 4.75
CA ASP A 26 -13.87 -11.07 4.89
C ASP A 26 -13.57 -11.61 6.30
N ALA A 27 -13.08 -10.77 7.19
CA ALA A 27 -12.65 -11.18 8.54
C ALA A 27 -13.82 -11.75 9.34
N ALA A 28 -13.52 -12.81 10.10
CA ALA A 28 -14.51 -13.53 10.90
C ALA A 28 -14.91 -12.78 12.16
N ASP A 29 -14.02 -11.97 12.71
CA ASP A 29 -14.28 -11.22 13.94
C ASP A 29 -13.67 -9.82 13.88
N LYS A 30 -14.00 -9.00 14.89
CA LYS A 30 -13.57 -7.62 14.93
C LYS A 30 -12.06 -7.45 15.14
N ALA A 31 -11.44 -8.34 15.90
CA ALA A 31 -10.01 -8.28 16.14
C ALA A 31 -9.24 -8.48 14.85
N GLU A 32 -9.63 -9.49 14.07
CA GLU A 32 -9.04 -9.78 12.78
C GLU A 32 -9.30 -8.64 11.78
N GLN A 33 -10.53 -8.13 11.76
CA GLN A 33 -10.90 -7.00 10.91
C GLN A 33 -10.02 -5.78 11.20
N SER A 34 -9.86 -5.42 12.48
CA SER A 34 -9.04 -4.29 12.89
C SER A 34 -7.59 -4.48 12.50
N PHE A 35 -7.06 -5.69 12.65
CA PHE A 35 -5.69 -6.03 12.26
C PHE A 35 -5.47 -5.74 10.77
N TYR A 36 -6.35 -6.24 9.91
CA TYR A 36 -6.20 -6.02 8.47
C TYR A 36 -6.45 -4.58 8.05
N GLN A 37 -7.34 -3.86 8.75
CA GLN A 37 -7.54 -2.43 8.49
C GLN A 37 -6.27 -1.62 8.79
N VAL A 38 -5.58 -1.93 9.88
CA VAL A 38 -4.32 -1.28 10.23
C VAL A 38 -3.26 -1.56 9.16
N LEU A 39 -3.13 -2.81 8.74
CA LEU A 39 -2.18 -3.17 7.69
C LEU A 39 -2.51 -2.48 6.36
N ALA A 40 -3.77 -2.42 5.99
CA ALA A 40 -4.20 -1.74 4.77
C ALA A 40 -3.80 -0.27 4.79
N GLY A 41 -4.00 0.40 5.93
CA GLY A 41 -3.60 1.79 6.11
C GLY A 41 -2.09 1.98 6.01
N TYR A 42 -1.34 1.07 6.63
CA TYR A 42 0.12 1.10 6.60
C TYR A 42 0.64 0.96 5.16
N TYR A 43 0.18 -0.06 4.45
CA TYR A 43 0.63 -0.28 3.07
C TYR A 43 0.15 0.81 2.13
N GLY A 44 -1.05 1.32 2.32
CA GLY A 44 -1.56 2.45 1.55
C GLY A 44 -0.71 3.70 1.72
N SER A 45 -0.28 4.00 2.95
CA SER A 45 0.60 5.12 3.23
C SER A 45 1.97 4.96 2.59
N LEU A 46 2.53 3.75 2.64
CA LEU A 46 3.80 3.45 1.97
C LEU A 46 3.69 3.66 0.46
N ALA A 47 2.63 3.15 -0.15
CA ALA A 47 2.42 3.33 -1.59
C ALA A 47 2.34 4.82 -1.95
N LYS A 48 1.62 5.59 -1.16
CA LYS A 48 1.49 7.04 -1.36
C LYS A 48 2.85 7.74 -1.27
N ASP A 49 3.66 7.39 -0.30
CA ASP A 49 4.98 7.99 -0.11
C ASP A 49 5.91 7.66 -1.27
N PHE A 50 5.94 6.40 -1.71
CA PHE A 50 6.73 6.01 -2.87
C PHE A 50 6.24 6.71 -4.15
N ARG A 51 4.93 6.89 -4.28
CA ARG A 51 4.37 7.62 -5.43
C ARG A 51 4.82 9.08 -5.44
N LYS A 52 4.87 9.73 -4.30
CA LYS A 52 5.38 11.10 -4.19
C LYS A 52 6.83 11.22 -4.64
N ILE A 53 7.66 10.28 -4.23
CA ILE A 53 9.06 10.24 -4.63
C ILE A 53 9.17 10.00 -6.13
N LEU A 54 8.38 9.07 -6.65
CA LEU A 54 8.34 8.75 -8.08
C LEU A 54 7.97 9.99 -8.90
N GLU A 55 6.91 10.70 -8.50
CA GLU A 55 6.47 11.92 -9.18
C GLU A 55 7.56 12.97 -9.24
N LYS A 56 8.28 13.18 -8.15
CA LYS A 56 9.40 14.12 -8.10
C LYS A 56 10.49 13.73 -9.09
N ARG A 57 10.79 12.44 -9.20
CA ARG A 57 11.81 11.95 -10.11
C ARG A 57 11.42 12.06 -11.57
N LEU A 58 10.13 11.88 -11.86
CA LEU A 58 9.62 12.00 -13.22
C LEU A 58 9.61 13.45 -13.72
N ILE A 59 9.40 14.41 -12.82
CA ILE A 59 9.35 15.83 -13.15
C ILE A 59 10.77 16.40 -13.25
N ALA A 60 11.67 15.95 -12.41
CA ALA A 60 13.05 16.43 -12.40
C ALA A 60 13.83 15.87 -13.59
#